data_6d36c16a62a607f550395fc7a4bfbb60
#
_entry.id   6d36c16a62a607f550395fc7a4bfbb60
#
_cell.length_a   1.000
_cell.length_b   1.000
_cell.length_c   1.000
_cell.angle_alpha   90.00
_cell.angle_beta   90.00
_cell.angle_gamma   90.00
#
_symmetry.space_group_name_H-M   'P 1'
#
loop_
_entity.id
_entity.type
_entity.pdbx_description
1 polymer ?
#
loop_
_entity_poly.entity_id
_entity_poly.type
_entity_poly.pdbx_seq_one_letter_code
_entity_poly.pdbx_strand_id
1 'polypeptide(L)'
;VDIITMGCSKNLVDSELLMKQFEANGYHCVHDSKKPNGEIVVINTCGFIESAKEESINTILEFAQAKEEGRLKQLYVMGCLSQRYQKELEQEIPQVDKFYGKFNYKNLLKDLGKGVIASCNGTRSITTPRHYAYLKISEGCDRSCAYCAIPLITGKHVSRPKEELL
;
A
#
# COMPACT_ATOMS: atom_id res chain seq x y z
N VAL A 1 -2.19 -12.69 5.70
CA VAL A 1 -1.93 -11.24 5.57
C VAL A 1 -3.19 -10.58 5.08
N ASP A 2 -3.65 -9.55 5.79
CA ASP A 2 -4.76 -8.70 5.35
C ASP A 2 -4.18 -7.43 4.71
N ILE A 3 -4.58 -7.11 3.48
CA ILE A 3 -4.16 -5.89 2.79
C ILE A 3 -5.37 -4.97 2.64
N ILE A 4 -5.29 -3.84 3.30
CA ILE A 4 -6.34 -2.80 3.29
C ILE A 4 -5.91 -1.70 2.32
N THR A 5 -6.75 -1.41 1.34
CA THR A 5 -6.43 -0.43 0.29
C THR A 5 -7.29 0.81 0.42
N MET A 6 -6.65 1.95 0.63
CA MET A 6 -7.31 3.24 0.70
C MET A 6 -7.10 4.04 -0.59
N GLY A 7 -8.08 4.81 -0.97
CA GLY A 7 -7.97 5.85 -1.98
C GLY A 7 -8.25 5.39 -3.41
N CYS A 8 -7.28 5.45 -4.32
CA CYS A 8 -7.52 5.39 -5.76
C CYS A 8 -7.13 4.06 -6.41
N SER A 9 -7.55 3.86 -7.66
CA SER A 9 -7.19 2.69 -8.47
C SER A 9 -5.69 2.45 -8.63
N LYS A 10 -4.84 3.49 -8.52
CA LYS A 10 -3.38 3.30 -8.53
C LYS A 10 -2.91 2.58 -7.28
N ASN A 11 -3.46 2.93 -6.11
CA ASN A 11 -3.15 2.22 -4.86
C ASN A 11 -3.66 0.78 -4.91
N LEU A 12 -4.83 0.54 -5.51
CA LEU A 12 -5.34 -0.82 -5.71
C LEU A 12 -4.37 -1.68 -6.51
N VAL A 13 -3.86 -1.17 -7.64
CA VAL A 13 -2.85 -1.88 -8.44
C VAL A 13 -1.58 -2.18 -7.62
N ASP A 14 -1.13 -1.24 -6.78
CA ASP A 14 0.04 -1.44 -5.93
C ASP A 14 -0.23 -2.52 -4.85
N SER A 15 -1.44 -2.54 -4.28
CA SER A 15 -1.86 -3.59 -3.34
C SER A 15 -1.94 -4.96 -4.01
N GLU A 16 -2.50 -5.06 -5.20
CA GLU A 16 -2.59 -6.32 -5.95
C GLU A 16 -1.22 -6.89 -6.33
N LEU A 17 -0.25 -6.02 -6.66
CA LEU A 17 1.15 -6.40 -6.85
C LEU A 17 1.77 -6.95 -5.56
N LEU A 18 1.54 -6.27 -4.45
CA LEU A 18 2.02 -6.70 -3.13
C LEU A 18 1.40 -8.03 -2.71
N MET A 19 0.08 -8.20 -2.88
CA MET A 19 -0.63 -9.46 -2.63
C MET A 19 0.03 -10.61 -3.37
N LYS A 20 0.31 -10.42 -4.66
CA LYS A 20 0.96 -11.46 -5.48
C LYS A 20 2.33 -11.85 -4.95
N GLN A 21 3.11 -10.89 -4.45
CA GLN A 21 4.40 -11.17 -3.83
C GLN A 21 4.26 -11.91 -2.50
N PHE A 22 3.27 -11.58 -1.69
CA PHE A 22 2.97 -12.31 -0.45
C PHE A 22 2.54 -13.75 -0.74
N GLU A 23 1.62 -13.96 -1.68
CA GLU A 23 1.15 -15.29 -2.09
C GLU A 23 2.31 -16.15 -2.61
N ALA A 24 3.21 -15.59 -3.42
CA ALA A 24 4.39 -16.28 -3.93
C ALA A 24 5.39 -16.64 -2.81
N ASN A 25 5.36 -15.92 -1.69
CA ASN A 25 6.12 -16.25 -0.49
C ASN A 25 5.37 -17.18 0.49
N GLY A 26 4.24 -17.76 0.07
CA GLY A 26 3.48 -18.76 0.83
C GLY A 26 2.49 -18.18 1.84
N TYR A 27 2.19 -16.90 1.79
CA TYR A 27 1.16 -16.29 2.62
C TYR A 27 -0.23 -16.45 1.97
N HIS A 28 -1.23 -16.67 2.79
CA HIS A 28 -2.63 -16.48 2.40
C HIS A 28 -2.98 -14.99 2.53
N CYS A 29 -3.45 -14.36 1.44
CA CYS A 29 -3.82 -12.95 1.42
C CYS A 29 -5.33 -12.78 1.39
N VAL A 30 -5.80 -11.79 2.14
CA VAL A 30 -7.18 -11.28 2.10
C VAL A 30 -7.12 -9.80 1.74
N HIS A 31 -8.07 -9.31 0.96
CA HIS A 31 -8.15 -7.92 0.57
C HIS A 31 -9.37 -7.26 1.20
N ASP A 32 -9.17 -6.06 1.75
CA ASP A 32 -10.21 -5.20 2.36
C ASP A 32 -11.12 -5.95 3.36
N SER A 33 -10.51 -6.77 4.22
CA SER A 33 -11.21 -7.43 5.31
C SER A 33 -11.83 -6.40 6.27
N LYS A 34 -13.12 -6.51 6.54
CA LYS A 34 -13.82 -5.64 7.50
C LYS A 34 -13.43 -5.91 8.95
N LYS A 35 -12.80 -7.03 9.22
CA LYS A 35 -12.31 -7.42 10.55
C LYS A 35 -10.89 -7.95 10.40
N PRO A 36 -9.93 -7.45 11.17
CA PRO A 36 -8.58 -7.98 11.16
C PRO A 36 -8.61 -9.44 11.68
N ASN A 37 -8.47 -10.38 10.79
CA ASN A 37 -8.36 -11.81 11.10
C ASN A 37 -6.97 -12.36 10.79
N GLY A 38 -6.11 -11.53 10.17
CA GLY A 38 -4.75 -11.88 9.80
C GLY A 38 -3.77 -11.63 10.93
N GLU A 39 -2.68 -12.39 10.95
CA GLU A 39 -1.57 -12.10 11.86
C GLU A 39 -0.84 -10.82 11.48
N ILE A 40 -0.83 -10.50 10.19
CA ILE A 40 -0.16 -9.34 9.59
C ILE A 40 -1.21 -8.51 8.84
N VAL A 41 -1.25 -7.23 9.12
CA VAL A 41 -2.06 -6.25 8.37
C VAL A 41 -1.14 -5.24 7.70
N VAL A 42 -1.40 -4.98 6.42
CA VAL A 42 -0.73 -3.93 5.64
C VAL A 42 -1.77 -2.94 5.13
N ILE A 43 -1.67 -1.68 5.54
CA ILE A 43 -2.56 -0.61 5.10
C ILE A 43 -1.86 0.21 4.03
N ASN A 44 -2.39 0.19 2.80
CA ASN A 44 -1.92 1.04 1.70
C ASN A 44 -2.75 2.32 1.66
N THR A 45 -2.17 3.40 2.13
CA THR A 45 -2.84 4.66 2.48
C THR A 45 -2.91 5.67 1.33
N CYS A 46 -3.93 6.53 1.36
CA CYS A 46 -4.06 7.70 0.50
C CYS A 46 -3.68 8.98 1.25
N GLY A 47 -2.94 9.87 0.59
CA GLY A 47 -2.48 11.13 1.18
C GLY A 47 -2.67 12.33 0.24
N PHE A 48 -3.57 12.21 -0.75
CA PHE A 48 -3.72 13.23 -1.79
C PHE A 48 -4.70 14.34 -1.42
N ILE A 49 -5.92 13.99 -1.00
CA ILE A 49 -6.96 14.94 -0.57
C ILE A 49 -7.22 14.79 0.93
N GLU A 50 -7.75 15.85 1.56
CA GLU A 50 -7.91 15.91 3.02
C GLU A 50 -8.80 14.77 3.54
N SER A 51 -9.98 14.57 2.95
CA SER A 51 -10.89 13.51 3.36
C SER A 51 -10.27 12.11 3.27
N ALA A 52 -9.45 11.84 2.25
CA ALA A 52 -8.75 10.56 2.12
C ALA A 52 -7.59 10.40 3.12
N LYS A 53 -6.98 11.52 3.56
CA LYS A 53 -6.00 11.50 4.65
C LYS A 53 -6.68 11.16 5.98
N GLU A 54 -7.80 11.83 6.30
CA GLU A 54 -8.58 11.57 7.51
C GLU A 54 -9.05 10.10 7.54
N GLU A 55 -9.60 9.61 6.46
CA GLU A 55 -10.01 8.21 6.32
C GLU A 55 -8.83 7.25 6.57
N SER A 56 -7.68 7.53 5.95
CA SER A 56 -6.46 6.71 6.13
C SER A 56 -5.98 6.73 7.57
N ILE A 57 -5.95 7.90 8.23
CA ILE A 57 -5.54 8.02 9.64
C ILE A 57 -6.51 7.26 10.55
N ASN A 58 -7.82 7.45 10.38
CA ASN A 58 -8.83 6.75 11.17
C ASN A 58 -8.71 5.23 11.03
N THR A 59 -8.50 4.74 9.81
CA THR A 59 -8.25 3.32 9.55
C THR A 59 -6.99 2.84 10.25
N ILE A 60 -5.87 3.58 10.20
CA ILE A 60 -4.65 3.20 10.91
C ILE A 60 -4.91 3.11 12.41
N LEU A 61 -5.62 4.08 13.01
CA LEU A 61 -5.95 4.10 14.44
C LEU A 61 -6.84 2.92 14.84
N GLU A 62 -7.83 2.56 14.02
CA GLU A 62 -8.68 1.39 14.25
C GLU A 62 -7.86 0.10 14.31
N PHE A 63 -6.94 -0.10 13.36
CA PHE A 63 -6.07 -1.27 13.35
C PHE A 63 -4.98 -1.22 14.43
N ALA A 64 -4.51 -0.03 14.82
CA ALA A 64 -3.60 0.14 15.93
C ALA A 64 -4.27 -0.30 17.26
N GLN A 65 -5.51 0.11 17.48
CA GLN A 65 -6.31 -0.35 18.63
C GLN A 65 -6.52 -1.88 18.56
N ALA A 66 -6.86 -2.43 17.41
CA ALA A 66 -7.01 -3.87 17.23
C ALA A 66 -5.73 -4.64 17.58
N LYS A 67 -4.56 -4.06 17.32
CA LYS A 67 -3.27 -4.64 17.69
C LYS A 67 -3.06 -4.61 19.22
N GLU A 68 -3.36 -3.50 19.89
CA GLU A 68 -3.29 -3.40 21.35
C GLU A 68 -4.22 -4.41 22.05
N GLU A 69 -5.38 -4.67 21.46
CA GLU A 69 -6.33 -5.69 21.92
C GLU A 69 -5.89 -7.13 21.60
N GLY A 70 -4.75 -7.33 20.93
CA GLY A 70 -4.20 -8.64 20.59
C GLY A 70 -4.91 -9.34 19.44
N ARG A 71 -5.74 -8.63 18.65
CA ARG A 71 -6.47 -9.18 17.50
C ARG A 71 -5.61 -9.35 16.26
N LEU A 72 -4.47 -8.67 16.19
CA LEU A 72 -3.44 -8.82 15.14
C LEU A 72 -2.05 -8.73 15.77
N LYS A 73 -1.05 -9.32 15.12
CA LYS A 73 0.33 -9.36 15.63
C LYS A 73 1.19 -8.25 15.08
N GLN A 74 1.06 -7.95 13.80
CA GLN A 74 1.91 -6.98 13.10
C GLN A 74 1.06 -6.05 12.25
N LEU A 75 1.36 -4.76 12.32
CA LEU A 75 0.69 -3.69 11.58
C LEU A 75 1.72 -2.88 10.81
N TYR A 76 1.59 -2.87 9.50
CA TYR A 76 2.44 -2.10 8.60
C TYR A 76 1.61 -1.08 7.82
N VAL A 77 2.19 0.08 7.58
CA VAL A 77 1.54 1.15 6.82
C VAL A 77 2.43 1.57 5.66
N MET A 78 1.86 1.69 4.48
CA MET A 78 2.54 2.15 3.28
C MET A 78 1.64 3.08 2.46
N GLY A 79 2.15 3.60 1.35
CA GLY A 79 1.35 4.37 0.41
C GLY A 79 1.62 5.86 0.41
N CYS A 80 0.66 6.62 -0.12
CA CYS A 80 0.84 8.06 -0.37
C CYS A 80 0.92 8.90 0.90
N LEU A 81 0.12 8.58 1.91
CA LEU A 81 0.14 9.29 3.20
C LEU A 81 1.48 9.04 3.91
N SER A 82 1.86 7.77 4.03
CA SER A 82 3.11 7.36 4.64
C SER A 82 4.34 7.92 3.90
N GLN A 83 4.31 7.99 2.57
CA GLN A 83 5.39 8.62 1.78
C GLN A 83 5.60 10.09 2.14
N ARG A 84 4.53 10.80 2.49
CA ARG A 84 4.57 12.25 2.73
C ARG A 84 4.81 12.62 4.19
N TYR A 85 4.27 11.85 5.12
CA TYR A 85 4.19 12.20 6.55
C TYR A 85 4.78 11.09 7.45
N GLN A 86 5.76 10.34 6.94
CA GLN A 86 6.31 9.18 7.66
C GLN A 86 6.78 9.53 9.07
N LYS A 87 7.55 10.60 9.24
CA LYS A 87 8.14 10.98 10.52
C LYS A 87 7.09 11.37 11.56
N GLU A 88 6.09 12.12 11.11
CA GLU A 88 4.98 12.54 11.95
C GLU A 88 4.14 11.34 12.38
N LEU A 89 3.83 10.44 11.45
CA LEU A 89 3.05 9.24 11.74
C LEU A 89 3.79 8.27 12.67
N GLU A 90 5.09 8.11 12.54
CA GLU A 90 5.92 7.29 13.44
C GLU A 90 5.91 7.81 14.88
N GLN A 91 5.82 9.13 15.07
CA GLN A 91 5.73 9.74 16.40
C GLN A 91 4.34 9.65 17.01
N GLU A 92 3.30 9.87 16.19
CA GLU A 92 1.91 9.95 16.65
C GLU A 92 1.26 8.56 16.84
N ILE A 93 1.69 7.54 16.07
CA ILE A 93 1.07 6.21 16.10
C ILE A 93 2.16 5.12 16.29
N PRO A 94 2.76 5.05 17.50
CA PRO A 94 3.84 4.09 17.80
C PRO A 94 3.42 2.62 17.79
N GLN A 95 2.12 2.33 17.74
CA GLN A 95 1.57 0.97 17.64
C GLN A 95 1.84 0.32 16.29
N VAL A 96 2.08 1.11 15.23
CA VAL A 96 2.47 0.62 13.91
C VAL A 96 3.92 0.12 13.97
N ASP A 97 4.16 -1.12 13.55
CA ASP A 97 5.51 -1.69 13.59
C ASP A 97 6.48 -0.96 12.66
N LYS A 98 6.01 -0.58 11.48
CA LYS A 98 6.81 0.22 10.56
C LYS A 98 5.97 0.91 9.49
N PHE A 99 6.43 2.09 9.11
CA PHE A 99 5.90 2.85 7.98
C PHE A 99 6.84 2.72 6.78
N TYR A 100 6.27 2.56 5.60
CA TYR A 100 7.01 2.47 4.34
C TYR A 100 6.49 3.51 3.35
N GLY A 101 7.39 4.07 2.55
CA GLY A 101 7.00 4.89 1.42
C GLY A 101 6.24 4.09 0.35
N LYS A 102 5.59 4.79 -0.56
CA LYS A 102 4.72 4.22 -1.60
C LYS A 102 5.37 3.10 -2.42
N PHE A 103 6.68 3.20 -2.68
CA PHE A 103 7.42 2.25 -3.54
C PHE A 103 8.28 1.26 -2.77
N ASN A 104 8.19 1.25 -1.44
CA ASN A 104 9.10 0.50 -0.58
C ASN A 104 8.60 -0.90 -0.18
N TYR A 105 7.68 -1.50 -0.95
CA TYR A 105 7.16 -2.85 -0.68
C TYR A 105 8.26 -3.92 -0.62
N LYS A 106 9.37 -3.71 -1.35
CA LYS A 106 10.55 -4.60 -1.30
C LYS A 106 11.19 -4.63 0.09
N ASN A 107 11.22 -3.48 0.77
CA ASN A 107 11.75 -3.38 2.13
C ASN A 107 10.79 -4.05 3.12
N LEU A 108 9.49 -3.91 2.94
CA LEU A 108 8.48 -4.61 3.74
C LEU A 108 8.69 -6.14 3.66
N LEU A 109 8.84 -6.69 2.46
CA LEU A 109 9.10 -8.13 2.29
C LEU A 109 10.42 -8.54 2.96
N LYS A 110 11.47 -7.75 2.80
CA LYS A 110 12.78 -8.00 3.42
C LYS A 110 12.69 -8.02 4.95
N ASP A 111 11.98 -7.07 5.55
CA ASP A 111 11.82 -6.98 7.00
C ASP A 111 11.02 -8.17 7.57
N LEU A 112 10.15 -8.76 6.75
CA LEU A 112 9.48 -10.03 7.05
C LEU A 112 10.33 -11.28 6.78
N GLY A 113 11.62 -11.12 6.46
CA GLY A 113 12.52 -12.24 6.12
C GLY A 113 12.21 -12.88 4.77
N LYS A 114 11.54 -12.16 3.86
CA LYS A 114 11.11 -12.64 2.55
C LYS A 114 11.81 -11.90 1.42
N GLY A 115 11.92 -12.56 0.28
CA GLY A 115 12.48 -11.97 -0.94
C GLY A 115 11.42 -11.53 -1.94
N VAL A 116 11.81 -10.67 -2.86
CA VAL A 116 11.00 -10.37 -4.05
C VAL A 116 11.12 -11.55 -5.02
N ILE A 117 10.01 -12.15 -5.36
CA ILE A 117 9.96 -13.26 -6.31
C ILE A 117 9.94 -12.70 -7.73
N ALA A 118 11.02 -12.85 -8.46
CA ALA A 118 11.22 -12.24 -9.78
C ALA A 118 10.19 -12.71 -10.81
N SER A 119 9.78 -13.98 -10.77
CA SER A 119 8.74 -14.53 -11.67
C SER A 119 7.36 -13.89 -11.48
N CYS A 120 7.15 -13.19 -10.36
CA CYS A 120 5.90 -12.46 -10.08
C CYS A 120 6.00 -10.95 -10.38
N ASN A 121 7.14 -10.48 -10.91
CA ASN A 121 7.27 -9.08 -11.30
C ASN A 121 6.26 -8.74 -12.40
N GLY A 122 5.46 -7.69 -12.16
CA GLY A 122 4.40 -7.26 -13.08
C GLY A 122 3.10 -8.07 -13.00
N THR A 123 3.09 -9.25 -12.38
CA THR A 123 1.85 -10.01 -12.17
C THR A 123 1.12 -9.53 -10.92
N ARG A 124 -0.21 -9.65 -10.90
CA ARG A 124 -1.07 -9.15 -9.83
C ARG A 124 -2.12 -10.18 -9.40
N SER A 125 -2.51 -10.13 -8.16
CA SER A 125 -3.70 -10.83 -7.66
C SER A 125 -4.91 -9.90 -7.84
N ILE A 126 -5.60 -10.03 -8.98
CA ILE A 126 -6.71 -9.13 -9.36
C ILE A 126 -7.85 -9.25 -8.35
N THR A 127 -8.25 -8.14 -7.76
CA THR A 127 -9.33 -8.05 -6.76
C THR A 127 -10.60 -7.43 -7.31
N THR A 128 -10.53 -6.81 -8.49
CA THR A 128 -11.72 -6.27 -9.17
C THR A 128 -12.62 -7.38 -9.73
N PRO A 129 -13.91 -7.09 -9.96
CA PRO A 129 -14.81 -8.00 -10.64
C PRO A 129 -14.28 -8.43 -12.02
N ARG A 130 -14.67 -9.62 -12.50
CA ARG A 130 -14.11 -10.25 -13.71
C ARG A 130 -14.27 -9.45 -15.01
N HIS A 131 -15.15 -8.45 -15.04
CA HIS A 131 -15.46 -7.69 -16.25
C HIS A 131 -14.56 -6.46 -16.47
N TYR A 132 -13.66 -6.12 -15.52
CA TYR A 132 -12.66 -5.07 -15.71
C TYR A 132 -11.44 -5.27 -14.81
N ALA A 133 -10.33 -4.64 -15.20
CA ALA A 133 -9.15 -4.47 -14.37
C ALA A 133 -8.48 -3.12 -14.68
N TYR A 134 -7.81 -2.55 -13.70
CA TYR A 134 -7.02 -1.34 -13.93
C TYR A 134 -5.66 -1.66 -14.51
N LEU A 135 -5.23 -0.89 -15.50
CA LEU A 135 -3.88 -0.95 -16.05
C LEU A 135 -3.12 0.33 -15.66
N LYS A 136 -2.09 0.18 -14.85
CA LYS A 136 -1.24 1.30 -14.40
C LYS A 136 -0.11 1.52 -15.40
N ILE A 137 -0.31 2.45 -16.34
CA ILE A 137 0.60 2.72 -17.45
C ILE A 137 1.74 3.69 -17.11
N SER A 138 1.57 4.48 -16.05
CA SER A 138 2.57 5.48 -15.63
C SER A 138 2.40 5.86 -14.16
N GLU A 139 3.44 6.48 -13.60
CA GLU A 139 3.45 7.06 -12.26
C GLU A 139 4.12 8.44 -12.29
N GLY A 140 3.80 9.29 -11.28
CA GLY A 140 4.40 10.62 -11.16
C GLY A 140 3.80 11.67 -12.09
N CYS A 141 4.32 12.90 -11.98
CA CYS A 141 3.89 14.04 -12.79
C CYS A 141 4.99 15.10 -12.84
N ASP A 142 5.25 15.66 -14.03
CA ASP A 142 6.24 16.73 -14.25
C ASP A 142 5.64 18.14 -14.13
N ARG A 143 4.33 18.26 -13.84
CA ARG A 143 3.68 19.56 -13.69
C ARG A 143 3.86 20.11 -12.28
N SER A 144 4.05 21.43 -12.19
CA SER A 144 4.26 22.16 -10.93
C SER A 144 3.00 22.92 -10.48
N CYS A 145 1.85 22.27 -10.45
CA CYS A 145 0.61 22.89 -9.99
C CYS A 145 0.69 23.20 -8.48
N ALA A 146 0.40 24.45 -8.09
CA ALA A 146 0.59 24.95 -6.73
C ALA A 146 -0.22 24.18 -5.66
N TYR A 147 -1.33 23.58 -6.03
CA TYR A 147 -2.24 22.84 -5.15
C TYR A 147 -2.04 21.30 -5.18
N CYS A 148 -1.09 20.79 -5.96
CA CYS A 148 -0.98 19.36 -6.23
C CYS A 148 0.21 18.73 -5.52
N ALA A 149 -0.06 17.71 -4.70
CA ALA A 149 0.96 16.97 -3.97
C ALA A 149 1.56 15.79 -4.77
N ILE A 150 1.09 15.48 -5.98
CA ILE A 150 1.55 14.31 -6.75
C ILE A 150 3.07 14.31 -6.94
N PRO A 151 3.74 15.40 -7.38
CA PRO A 151 5.20 15.38 -7.53
C PRO A 151 5.96 15.11 -6.24
N LEU A 152 5.41 15.53 -5.09
CA LEU A 152 6.00 15.30 -3.76
C LEU A 152 5.84 13.84 -3.29
N ILE A 153 4.77 13.18 -3.72
CA ILE A 153 4.45 11.80 -3.32
C ILE A 153 5.09 10.79 -4.26
N THR A 154 4.96 11.00 -5.57
CA THR A 154 5.31 9.99 -6.59
C THR A 154 6.48 10.40 -7.47
N GLY A 155 6.97 11.65 -7.34
CA GLY A 155 8.08 12.16 -8.11
C GLY A 155 7.73 12.53 -9.56
N LYS A 156 8.74 12.55 -10.42
CA LYS A 156 8.61 12.85 -11.84
C LYS A 156 7.81 11.79 -12.59
N HIS A 157 7.22 12.17 -13.71
CA HIS A 157 6.48 11.25 -14.56
C HIS A 157 7.40 10.18 -15.15
N VAL A 158 7.02 8.91 -14.96
CA VAL A 158 7.68 7.74 -15.53
C VAL A 158 6.63 6.85 -16.16
N SER A 159 6.74 6.64 -17.49
CA SER A 159 5.90 5.66 -18.20
C SER A 159 6.46 4.26 -18.04
N ARG A 160 5.59 3.27 -17.95
CA ARG A 160 6.00 1.86 -18.00
C ARG A 160 6.26 1.44 -19.44
N PRO A 161 7.31 0.67 -19.71
CA PRO A 161 7.55 0.09 -21.02
C PRO A 161 6.35 -0.75 -21.47
N LYS A 162 6.05 -0.70 -22.79
CA LYS A 162 4.92 -1.45 -23.36
C LYS A 162 5.06 -2.96 -23.14
N GLU A 163 6.28 -3.45 -23.18
CA GLU A 163 6.65 -4.86 -22.99
C GLU A 163 6.37 -5.37 -21.58
N GLU A 164 6.29 -4.46 -20.59
CA GLU A 164 5.91 -4.78 -19.21
C GLU A 164 4.38 -4.74 -18.99
N LEU A 165 3.63 -4.20 -19.95
CA LEU A 165 2.20 -3.99 -19.84
C LEU A 165 1.37 -5.03 -20.59
N LEU A 166 1.98 -5.71 -21.59
CA LEU A 166 1.38 -6.73 -22.45
C LEU A 166 1.89 -8.13 -22.08
#